data_6cbc92720fdfeea0b73595831f610943
#
_entry.id   6cbc92720fdfeea0b73595831f610943
#
_cell.length_a   1.000
_cell.length_b   1.000
_cell.length_c   1.000
_cell.angle_alpha   90.00
_cell.angle_beta   90.00
_cell.angle_gamma   90.00
#
_symmetry.space_group_name_H-M   'P 1'
#
loop_
_entity.id
_entity.type
_entity.pdbx_description
1 polymer ?
#
loop_
_entity_poly.entity_id
_entity_poly.type
_entity_poly.pdbx_seq_one_letter_code
_entity_poly.pdbx_strand_id
1 'polypeptide(L)'
;AYPAQLSGGQQQRVAIARALVNRPKVLLLDEPLGALDLRLRKDMQNELKRIQQQMGITFIYVTHDQEEALTMSDTVVVMDKGRIQQIGTPEDIYNEPKNAFVADFIGESNILNGTMVRDRVVKMYGKEFPCVDGGFAENEPVDVVIRPEDIDIVPVEQGQLVGTVTNVTFKGMQYDIIVDFRGFKWLIQT
;
A
#
# COMPACT_ATOMS: atom_id res chain seq x y z
N ALA A 1 9.51 0.43 -38.90
CA ALA A 1 9.74 1.59 -38.01
C ALA A 1 11.00 1.36 -37.18
N TYR A 2 11.80 2.38 -36.98
CA TYR A 2 12.96 2.31 -36.11
C TYR A 2 12.49 2.52 -34.65
N PRO A 3 13.19 1.97 -33.65
CA PRO A 3 12.79 2.12 -32.22
C PRO A 3 12.54 3.57 -31.81
N ALA A 4 13.34 4.52 -32.28
CA ALA A 4 13.20 5.94 -31.98
C ALA A 4 11.91 6.59 -32.55
N GLN A 5 11.18 5.91 -33.42
CA GLN A 5 9.91 6.36 -34.00
C GLN A 5 8.69 5.84 -33.24
N LEU A 6 8.89 4.98 -32.24
CA LEU A 6 7.84 4.38 -31.44
C LEU A 6 7.58 5.23 -30.20
N SER A 7 6.30 5.33 -29.79
CA SER A 7 5.94 5.89 -28.49
C SER A 7 6.48 5.00 -27.36
N GLY A 8 6.61 5.55 -26.13
CA GLY A 8 7.08 4.80 -24.98
C GLY A 8 6.29 3.50 -24.75
N GLY A 9 4.95 3.56 -24.83
CA GLY A 9 4.12 2.36 -24.71
C GLY A 9 4.31 1.35 -25.85
N GLN A 10 4.59 1.80 -27.07
CA GLN A 10 4.90 0.90 -28.17
C GLN A 10 6.27 0.23 -27.99
N GLN A 11 7.27 0.97 -27.52
CA GLN A 11 8.58 0.40 -27.18
C GLN A 11 8.47 -0.66 -26.10
N GLN A 12 7.66 -0.39 -25.08
CA GLN A 12 7.40 -1.33 -23.97
C GLN A 12 6.75 -2.62 -24.47
N ARG A 13 5.69 -2.52 -25.30
CA ARG A 13 5.03 -3.69 -25.90
C ARG A 13 5.99 -4.53 -26.74
N VAL A 14 6.86 -3.89 -27.53
CA VAL A 14 7.88 -4.57 -28.33
C VAL A 14 8.90 -5.28 -27.44
N ALA A 15 9.34 -4.66 -26.33
CA ALA A 15 10.27 -5.26 -25.39
C ALA A 15 9.66 -6.52 -24.72
N ILE A 16 8.39 -6.42 -24.27
CA ILE A 16 7.66 -7.56 -23.70
C ILE A 16 7.47 -8.66 -24.73
N ALA A 17 7.01 -8.32 -25.95
CA ALA A 17 6.83 -9.30 -27.02
C ALA A 17 8.13 -10.03 -27.35
N ARG A 18 9.26 -9.31 -27.42
CA ARG A 18 10.58 -9.89 -27.63
C ARG A 18 10.98 -10.89 -26.53
N ALA A 19 10.67 -10.58 -25.25
CA ALA A 19 10.96 -11.47 -24.14
C ALA A 19 10.08 -12.74 -24.16
N LEU A 20 8.84 -12.62 -24.64
CA LEU A 20 7.87 -13.72 -24.71
C LEU A 20 8.05 -14.66 -25.90
N VAL A 21 8.73 -14.26 -26.98
CA VAL A 21 8.95 -15.09 -28.20
C VAL A 21 9.50 -16.47 -27.87
N ASN A 22 10.42 -16.55 -26.89
CA ASN A 22 11.07 -17.78 -26.49
C ASN A 22 10.25 -18.64 -25.51
N ARG A 23 9.00 -18.27 -25.22
CA ARG A 23 8.11 -18.94 -24.26
C ARG A 23 8.79 -19.25 -22.92
N PRO A 24 9.30 -18.23 -22.21
CA PRO A 24 9.99 -18.43 -20.95
C PRO A 24 9.02 -18.96 -19.89
N LYS A 25 9.52 -19.70 -18.89
CA LYS A 25 8.73 -20.08 -17.72
C LYS A 25 8.57 -18.93 -16.72
N VAL A 26 9.54 -18.02 -16.70
CA VAL A 26 9.59 -16.84 -15.80
C VAL A 26 9.91 -15.61 -16.64
N LEU A 27 9.16 -14.54 -16.45
CA LEU A 27 9.43 -13.22 -17.02
C LEU A 27 9.77 -12.23 -15.91
N LEU A 28 10.93 -11.58 -16.04
CA LEU A 28 11.36 -10.53 -15.11
C LEU A 28 11.01 -9.17 -15.70
N LEU A 29 10.26 -8.37 -14.94
CA LEU A 29 9.80 -7.03 -15.30
C LEU A 29 10.32 -6.05 -14.24
N ASP A 30 11.24 -5.18 -14.65
CA ASP A 30 11.83 -4.17 -13.78
C ASP A 30 11.25 -2.80 -14.14
N GLU A 31 10.41 -2.26 -13.25
CA GLU A 31 9.67 -0.99 -13.40
C GLU A 31 9.03 -0.80 -14.78
N PRO A 32 8.27 -1.80 -15.31
CA PRO A 32 7.88 -1.81 -16.71
C PRO A 32 6.88 -0.71 -17.08
N LEU A 33 6.22 -0.10 -16.12
CA LEU A 33 5.17 0.89 -16.36
C LEU A 33 5.53 2.31 -15.88
N GLY A 34 6.68 2.49 -15.24
CA GLY A 34 7.07 3.75 -14.60
C GLY A 34 7.13 4.97 -15.55
N ALA A 35 7.44 4.75 -16.84
CA ALA A 35 7.53 5.82 -17.84
C ALA A 35 6.22 6.13 -18.57
N LEU A 36 5.10 5.45 -18.23
CA LEU A 36 3.82 5.59 -18.90
C LEU A 36 2.90 6.58 -18.19
N ASP A 37 2.06 7.29 -18.96
CA ASP A 37 0.96 8.06 -18.39
C ASP A 37 -0.10 7.14 -17.74
N LEU A 38 -0.93 7.72 -16.87
CA LEU A 38 -1.88 6.96 -16.04
C LEU A 38 -2.82 6.07 -16.86
N ARG A 39 -3.35 6.56 -17.99
CA ARG A 39 -4.28 5.80 -18.83
C ARG A 39 -3.59 4.63 -19.50
N LEU A 40 -2.44 4.89 -20.12
CA LEU A 40 -1.66 3.87 -20.80
C LEU A 40 -1.11 2.83 -19.81
N ARG A 41 -0.77 3.25 -18.59
CA ARG A 41 -0.36 2.37 -17.49
C ARG A 41 -1.46 1.36 -17.16
N LYS A 42 -2.71 1.82 -16.93
CA LYS A 42 -3.86 0.94 -16.66
C LYS A 42 -4.15 -0.04 -17.81
N ASP A 43 -4.07 0.43 -19.05
CA ASP A 43 -4.25 -0.44 -20.22
C ASP A 43 -3.17 -1.52 -20.28
N MET A 44 -1.91 -1.18 -20.00
CA MET A 44 -0.79 -2.12 -19.97
C MET A 44 -0.84 -3.11 -18.80
N GLN A 45 -1.28 -2.68 -17.62
CA GLN A 45 -1.52 -3.58 -16.47
C GLN A 45 -2.51 -4.69 -16.86
N ASN A 46 -3.64 -4.31 -17.44
CA ASN A 46 -4.65 -5.28 -17.89
C ASN A 46 -4.11 -6.22 -18.97
N GLU A 47 -3.32 -5.70 -19.92
CA GLU A 47 -2.71 -6.52 -20.96
C GLU A 47 -1.69 -7.51 -20.40
N LEU A 48 -0.83 -7.07 -19.47
CA LEU A 48 0.15 -7.93 -18.81
C LEU A 48 -0.51 -9.05 -18.00
N LYS A 49 -1.56 -8.75 -17.23
CA LYS A 49 -2.35 -9.76 -16.52
C LYS A 49 -2.95 -10.79 -17.47
N ARG A 50 -3.54 -10.32 -18.57
CA ARG A 50 -4.11 -11.21 -19.59
C ARG A 50 -3.05 -12.12 -20.21
N ILE A 51 -1.88 -11.59 -20.55
CA ILE A 51 -0.77 -12.37 -21.12
C ILE A 51 -0.29 -13.42 -20.11
N GLN A 52 -0.09 -13.03 -18.86
CA GLN A 52 0.35 -13.93 -17.78
C GLN A 52 -0.63 -15.10 -17.63
N GLN A 53 -1.92 -14.83 -17.55
CA GLN A 53 -2.97 -15.86 -17.43
C GLN A 53 -3.05 -16.78 -18.65
N GLN A 54 -2.99 -16.21 -19.87
CA GLN A 54 -3.08 -16.98 -21.11
C GLN A 54 -1.88 -17.89 -21.34
N MET A 55 -0.70 -17.43 -20.94
CA MET A 55 0.55 -18.19 -21.14
C MET A 55 0.90 -19.11 -19.97
N GLY A 56 0.27 -18.92 -18.80
CA GLY A 56 0.54 -19.68 -17.58
C GLY A 56 2.00 -19.54 -17.10
N ILE A 57 2.62 -18.38 -17.32
CA ILE A 57 4.01 -18.11 -16.93
C ILE A 57 4.06 -17.31 -15.63
N THR A 58 5.16 -17.45 -14.89
CA THR A 58 5.38 -16.66 -13.68
C THR A 58 5.99 -15.31 -14.05
N PHE A 59 5.39 -14.22 -13.54
CA PHE A 59 5.97 -12.89 -13.60
C PHE A 59 6.66 -12.57 -12.27
N ILE A 60 7.88 -12.06 -12.34
CA ILE A 60 8.53 -11.36 -11.23
C ILE A 60 8.53 -9.89 -11.62
N TYR A 61 7.75 -9.11 -10.89
CA TYR A 61 7.46 -7.72 -11.18
C TYR A 61 8.07 -6.82 -10.10
N VAL A 62 9.04 -5.99 -10.47
CA VAL A 62 9.65 -5.01 -9.57
C VAL A 62 9.01 -3.66 -9.83
N THR A 63 8.49 -3.03 -8.79
CA THR A 63 7.89 -1.69 -8.86
C THR A 63 8.07 -0.97 -7.53
N HIS A 64 8.04 0.35 -7.57
CA HIS A 64 7.91 1.21 -6.40
C HIS A 64 6.47 1.77 -6.26
N ASP A 65 5.58 1.45 -7.19
CA ASP A 65 4.18 1.85 -7.17
C ASP A 65 3.37 0.83 -6.36
N GLN A 66 2.79 1.30 -5.27
CA GLN A 66 2.04 0.48 -4.32
C GLN A 66 0.76 -0.07 -4.95
N GLU A 67 0.04 0.74 -5.75
CA GLU A 67 -1.17 0.31 -6.45
C GLU A 67 -0.85 -0.83 -7.42
N GLU A 68 0.28 -0.74 -8.14
CA GLU A 68 0.73 -1.83 -9.02
C GLU A 68 1.02 -3.10 -8.24
N ALA A 69 1.76 -3.01 -7.13
CA ALA A 69 2.10 -4.16 -6.31
C ALA A 69 0.85 -4.87 -5.78
N LEU A 70 -0.11 -4.12 -5.24
CA LEU A 70 -1.34 -4.68 -4.66
C LEU A 70 -2.32 -5.21 -5.70
N THR A 71 -2.43 -4.56 -6.87
CA THR A 71 -3.45 -4.93 -7.88
C THR A 71 -2.98 -5.99 -8.86
N MET A 72 -1.68 -6.12 -9.10
CA MET A 72 -1.14 -7.00 -10.12
C MET A 72 -0.57 -8.31 -9.61
N SER A 73 -0.30 -8.45 -8.32
CA SER A 73 0.44 -9.59 -7.77
C SER A 73 -0.48 -10.58 -7.06
N ASP A 74 -0.12 -11.86 -7.12
CA ASP A 74 -0.69 -12.92 -6.26
C ASP A 74 0.08 -13.00 -4.93
N THR A 75 1.36 -12.59 -4.95
CA THR A 75 2.25 -12.55 -3.80
C THR A 75 3.09 -11.28 -3.88
N VAL A 76 3.12 -10.52 -2.81
CA VAL A 76 3.93 -9.30 -2.66
C VAL A 76 5.13 -9.59 -1.77
N VAL A 77 6.29 -9.08 -2.16
CA VAL A 77 7.52 -9.09 -1.37
C VAL A 77 7.95 -7.66 -1.10
N VAL A 78 7.82 -7.20 0.13
CA VAL A 78 8.29 -5.87 0.55
C VAL A 78 9.74 -5.96 0.95
N MET A 79 10.57 -5.08 0.39
CA MET A 79 12.01 -5.05 0.64
C MET A 79 12.48 -3.66 1.10
N ASP A 80 13.42 -3.61 2.04
CA ASP A 80 14.18 -2.41 2.42
C ASP A 80 15.66 -2.74 2.57
N LYS A 81 16.51 -1.92 1.99
CA LYS A 81 17.98 -2.04 2.08
C LYS A 81 18.51 -3.45 1.78
N GLY A 82 17.91 -4.09 0.76
CA GLY A 82 18.29 -5.45 0.33
C GLY A 82 17.83 -6.58 1.26
N ARG A 83 16.94 -6.29 2.23
CA ARG A 83 16.35 -7.28 3.13
C ARG A 83 14.85 -7.38 2.92
N ILE A 84 14.34 -8.60 2.95
CA ILE A 84 12.91 -8.85 2.90
C ILE A 84 12.32 -8.44 4.26
N GLN A 85 11.32 -7.56 4.23
CA GLN A 85 10.55 -7.11 5.39
C GLN A 85 9.32 -7.98 5.61
N GLN A 86 8.58 -8.27 4.54
CA GLN A 86 7.40 -9.13 4.58
C GLN A 86 7.17 -9.80 3.23
N ILE A 87 6.58 -10.99 3.27
CA ILE A 87 6.02 -11.71 2.11
C ILE A 87 4.59 -12.11 2.49
N GLY A 88 3.64 -11.89 1.58
CA GLY A 88 2.23 -12.25 1.79
C GLY A 88 1.38 -11.98 0.57
N THR A 89 0.09 -12.24 0.68
CA THR A 89 -0.89 -11.78 -0.31
C THR A 89 -1.01 -10.25 -0.24
N PRO A 90 -1.54 -9.58 -1.26
CA PRO A 90 -1.83 -8.14 -1.19
C PRO A 90 -2.64 -7.76 0.05
N GLU A 91 -3.67 -8.53 0.38
CA GLU A 91 -4.51 -8.33 1.56
C GLU A 91 -3.72 -8.45 2.87
N ASP A 92 -2.86 -9.47 3.02
CA ASP A 92 -2.03 -9.65 4.20
C ASP A 92 -1.04 -8.49 4.40
N ILE A 93 -0.42 -8.03 3.29
CA ILE A 93 0.55 -6.93 3.34
C ILE A 93 -0.11 -5.62 3.74
N TYR A 94 -1.34 -5.38 3.29
CA TYR A 94 -2.09 -4.15 3.59
C TYR A 94 -2.72 -4.17 4.99
N ASN A 95 -3.40 -5.27 5.34
CA ASN A 95 -4.18 -5.37 6.57
C ASN A 95 -3.35 -5.79 7.79
N GLU A 96 -2.32 -6.62 7.59
CA GLU A 96 -1.48 -7.19 8.66
C GLU A 96 0.01 -6.89 8.44
N PRO A 97 0.41 -5.59 8.37
CA PRO A 97 1.81 -5.24 8.17
C PRO A 97 2.66 -5.65 9.39
N LYS A 98 3.78 -6.36 9.14
CA LYS A 98 4.64 -6.89 10.21
C LYS A 98 5.41 -5.82 11.00
N ASN A 99 5.54 -4.63 10.47
CA ASN A 99 6.19 -3.49 11.12
C ASN A 99 5.73 -2.16 10.52
N ALA A 100 6.05 -1.06 11.21
CA ALA A 100 5.71 0.29 10.81
C ALA A 100 6.22 0.66 9.40
N PHE A 101 7.39 0.15 9.00
CA PHE A 101 7.92 0.38 7.65
C PHE A 101 7.00 -0.19 6.56
N VAL A 102 6.55 -1.44 6.72
CA VAL A 102 5.63 -2.06 5.75
C VAL A 102 4.30 -1.31 5.70
N ALA A 103 3.77 -0.93 6.87
CA ALA A 103 2.52 -0.17 6.98
C ALA A 103 2.58 1.15 6.21
N ASP A 104 3.64 1.94 6.43
CA ASP A 104 3.86 3.25 5.81
C ASP A 104 4.21 3.12 4.32
N PHE A 105 4.96 2.08 3.94
CA PHE A 105 5.39 1.87 2.57
C PHE A 105 4.24 1.43 1.65
N ILE A 106 3.26 0.67 2.15
CA ILE A 106 2.17 0.10 1.33
C ILE A 106 0.96 1.04 1.21
N GLY A 107 0.80 1.97 2.11
CA GLY A 107 -0.32 2.92 2.08
C GLY A 107 -0.20 3.95 3.17
N GLU A 108 -0.87 5.08 2.99
CA GLU A 108 -0.93 6.12 4.00
C GLU A 108 -1.44 5.53 5.31
N SER A 109 -0.78 5.86 6.43
CA SER A 109 -1.10 5.32 7.74
C SER A 109 -0.85 6.34 8.83
N ASN A 110 -1.71 6.34 9.84
CA ASN A 110 -1.44 7.01 11.10
C ASN A 110 -0.68 6.03 12.01
N ILE A 111 0.59 6.26 12.23
CA ILE A 111 1.45 5.39 13.06
C ILE A 111 1.78 6.09 14.35
N LEU A 112 1.44 5.46 15.47
CA LEU A 112 1.52 6.03 16.81
C LEU A 112 2.17 5.05 17.78
N ASN A 113 2.85 5.60 18.77
CA ASN A 113 3.32 4.78 19.88
C ASN A 113 2.15 4.40 20.79
N GLY A 114 2.03 3.12 21.10
CA GLY A 114 1.05 2.57 22.04
C GLY A 114 1.68 1.61 23.02
N THR A 115 0.88 1.15 23.96
CA THR A 115 1.27 0.11 24.94
C THR A 115 0.13 -0.88 25.07
N MET A 116 0.39 -2.15 24.87
CA MET A 116 -0.61 -3.20 25.09
C MET A 116 -0.91 -3.33 26.58
N VAL A 117 -2.16 -3.08 26.99
CA VAL A 117 -2.56 -3.19 28.40
C VAL A 117 -3.05 -4.60 28.75
N ARG A 118 -3.64 -5.27 27.78
CA ARG A 118 -4.09 -6.67 27.81
C ARG A 118 -4.36 -7.13 26.39
N ASP A 119 -4.66 -8.39 26.21
CA ASP A 119 -4.95 -8.93 24.88
C ASP A 119 -6.02 -8.11 24.15
N ARG A 120 -5.72 -7.69 22.93
CA ARG A 120 -6.56 -6.87 22.05
C ARG A 120 -7.01 -5.52 22.60
N VAL A 121 -6.22 -4.94 23.53
CA VAL A 121 -6.45 -3.60 24.06
C VAL A 121 -5.15 -2.84 24.14
N VAL A 122 -5.06 -1.75 23.38
CA VAL A 122 -3.91 -0.84 23.33
C VAL A 122 -4.23 0.47 24.00
N LYS A 123 -3.27 1.03 24.71
CA LYS A 123 -3.34 2.35 25.34
C LYS A 123 -2.58 3.38 24.48
N MET A 124 -3.30 4.41 24.04
CA MET A 124 -2.75 5.59 23.34
C MET A 124 -3.28 6.86 24.01
N TYR A 125 -2.47 7.90 24.10
CA TYR A 125 -2.86 9.19 24.68
C TYR A 125 -3.52 9.09 26.08
N GLY A 126 -3.21 8.03 26.83
CA GLY A 126 -3.78 7.81 28.16
C GLY A 126 -5.17 7.14 28.17
N LYS A 127 -5.72 6.77 27.01
CA LYS A 127 -6.99 6.07 26.85
C LYS A 127 -6.77 4.66 26.30
N GLU A 128 -7.66 3.74 26.63
CA GLU A 128 -7.68 2.37 26.13
C GLU A 128 -8.56 2.27 24.90
N PHE A 129 -8.05 1.57 23.88
CA PHE A 129 -8.76 1.31 22.63
C PHE A 129 -8.74 -0.18 22.32
N PRO A 130 -9.83 -0.76 21.81
CA PRO A 130 -9.79 -2.11 21.28
C PRO A 130 -8.90 -2.13 20.02
N CYS A 131 -8.17 -3.25 19.84
CA CYS A 131 -7.40 -3.51 18.62
C CYS A 131 -7.65 -4.93 18.12
N VAL A 132 -7.33 -5.19 16.86
CA VAL A 132 -7.55 -6.51 16.25
C VAL A 132 -6.46 -7.50 16.63
N ASP A 133 -5.24 -7.01 16.84
CA ASP A 133 -4.08 -7.83 17.11
C ASP A 133 -4.00 -8.24 18.59
N GLY A 134 -3.52 -9.46 18.82
CA GLY A 134 -3.32 -10.04 20.13
C GLY A 134 -2.01 -10.80 20.23
N GLY A 135 -1.76 -11.41 21.41
CA GLY A 135 -0.56 -12.21 21.65
C GLY A 135 0.67 -11.41 22.08
N PHE A 136 0.51 -10.12 22.35
CA PHE A 136 1.55 -9.27 22.95
C PHE A 136 1.63 -9.44 24.46
N ALA A 137 2.80 -9.18 25.03
CA ALA A 137 2.95 -9.16 26.48
C ALA A 137 2.24 -7.94 27.10
N GLU A 138 1.82 -8.07 28.35
CA GLU A 138 1.26 -6.95 29.11
C GLU A 138 2.30 -5.84 29.27
N ASN A 139 1.89 -4.59 28.99
CA ASN A 139 2.73 -3.40 28.97
C ASN A 139 3.82 -3.39 27.87
N GLU A 140 3.69 -4.22 26.84
CA GLU A 140 4.59 -4.20 25.69
C GLU A 140 4.40 -2.91 24.87
N PRO A 141 5.47 -2.16 24.56
CA PRO A 141 5.41 -1.02 23.66
C PRO A 141 5.21 -1.51 22.22
N VAL A 142 4.27 -0.89 21.51
CA VAL A 142 3.91 -1.26 20.12
C VAL A 142 3.74 -0.02 19.27
N ASP A 143 3.96 -0.19 17.95
CA ASP A 143 3.50 0.75 16.95
C ASP A 143 2.05 0.45 16.61
N VAL A 144 1.16 1.42 16.82
CA VAL A 144 -0.26 1.31 16.48
C VAL A 144 -0.46 1.89 15.10
N VAL A 145 -0.89 1.07 14.17
CA VAL A 145 -1.21 1.45 12.79
C VAL A 145 -2.71 1.62 12.64
N ILE A 146 -3.14 2.80 12.19
CA ILE A 146 -4.55 3.09 11.93
C ILE A 146 -4.65 3.65 10.51
N ARG A 147 -5.44 3.00 9.66
CA ARG A 147 -5.66 3.46 8.29
C ARG A 147 -6.52 4.72 8.30
N PRO A 148 -6.27 5.67 7.39
CA PRO A 148 -7.05 6.92 7.32
C PRO A 148 -8.55 6.71 7.09
N GLU A 149 -8.92 5.66 6.35
CA GLU A 149 -10.29 5.26 6.06
C GLU A 149 -11.03 4.60 7.24
N ASP A 150 -10.30 4.15 8.26
CA ASP A 150 -10.85 3.51 9.47
C ASP A 150 -11.19 4.52 10.58
N ILE A 151 -11.02 5.81 10.31
CA ILE A 151 -11.26 6.87 11.28
C ILE A 151 -12.54 7.62 10.96
N ASP A 152 -13.52 7.50 11.85
CA ASP A 152 -14.77 8.23 11.74
C ASP A 152 -14.70 9.63 12.37
N ILE A 153 -15.21 10.63 11.66
CA ILE A 153 -15.47 11.95 12.22
C ILE A 153 -16.90 11.99 12.76
N VAL A 154 -17.02 12.16 14.05
CA VAL A 154 -18.30 12.16 14.76
C VAL A 154 -18.48 13.45 15.58
N PRO A 155 -19.71 13.79 16.04
CA PRO A 155 -19.91 14.87 17.02
C PRO A 155 -19.02 14.71 18.25
N VAL A 156 -18.59 15.84 18.83
CA VAL A 156 -17.63 15.88 19.95
C VAL A 156 -18.03 14.97 21.12
N GLU A 157 -19.33 14.87 21.38
CA GLU A 157 -19.90 14.08 22.49
C GLU A 157 -19.75 12.56 22.28
N GLN A 158 -19.56 12.14 21.02
CA GLN A 158 -19.41 10.72 20.63
C GLN A 158 -17.96 10.35 20.35
N GLY A 159 -17.08 11.34 20.18
CA GLY A 159 -15.70 11.14 19.81
C GLY A 159 -14.85 10.58 20.96
N GLN A 160 -13.98 9.65 20.63
CA GLN A 160 -12.97 9.13 21.57
C GLN A 160 -11.81 10.14 21.75
N LEU A 161 -11.44 10.86 20.68
CA LEU A 161 -10.44 11.92 20.69
C LEU A 161 -11.06 13.20 20.09
N VAL A 162 -10.58 14.36 20.52
CA VAL A 162 -11.07 15.64 20.02
C VAL A 162 -9.88 16.44 19.52
N GLY A 163 -9.79 16.64 18.22
CA GLY A 163 -8.72 17.40 17.56
C GLY A 163 -9.24 18.61 16.82
N THR A 164 -8.33 19.37 16.23
CA THR A 164 -8.63 20.53 15.41
C THR A 164 -8.35 20.25 13.95
N VAL A 165 -9.35 20.40 13.08
CA VAL A 165 -9.16 20.30 11.63
C VAL A 165 -8.23 21.42 11.16
N THR A 166 -7.12 21.07 10.54
CA THR A 166 -6.12 22.02 10.04
C THR A 166 -6.08 22.12 8.52
N ASN A 167 -6.52 21.07 7.83
CA ASN A 167 -6.61 21.05 6.37
C ASN A 167 -7.73 20.13 5.89
N VAL A 168 -8.34 20.48 4.74
CA VAL A 168 -9.32 19.65 4.04
C VAL A 168 -9.02 19.75 2.55
N THR A 169 -8.73 18.60 1.92
CA THR A 169 -8.38 18.54 0.49
C THR A 169 -9.31 17.57 -0.22
N PHE A 170 -9.98 18.03 -1.26
CA PHE A 170 -10.80 17.17 -2.12
C PHE A 170 -9.92 16.42 -3.14
N LYS A 171 -10.01 15.10 -3.16
CA LYS A 171 -9.25 14.20 -4.07
C LYS A 171 -10.10 13.62 -5.21
N GLY A 172 -11.29 14.15 -5.44
CA GLY A 172 -12.21 13.72 -6.48
C GLY A 172 -13.26 12.71 -6.02
N MET A 173 -12.88 11.64 -5.37
CA MET A 173 -13.80 10.63 -4.84
C MET A 173 -13.93 10.69 -3.31
N GLN A 174 -12.95 11.27 -2.65
CA GLN A 174 -12.84 11.35 -1.20
C GLN A 174 -12.23 12.67 -0.76
N TYR A 175 -12.33 12.98 0.51
CA TYR A 175 -11.62 14.07 1.15
C TYR A 175 -10.49 13.54 2.02
N ASP A 176 -9.30 14.17 1.90
CA ASP A 176 -8.22 14.03 2.87
C ASP A 176 -8.37 15.16 3.91
N ILE A 177 -8.57 14.80 5.15
CA ILE A 177 -8.76 15.72 6.27
C ILE A 177 -7.60 15.54 7.24
N ILE A 178 -6.88 16.64 7.53
CA ILE A 178 -5.82 16.64 8.53
C ILE A 178 -6.36 17.20 9.83
N VAL A 179 -6.30 16.40 10.88
CA VAL A 179 -6.71 16.78 12.24
C VAL A 179 -5.50 16.81 13.16
N ASP A 180 -5.21 17.95 13.76
CA ASP A 180 -4.16 18.05 14.80
C ASP A 180 -4.75 17.65 16.16
N PHE A 181 -4.11 16.68 16.79
CA PHE A 181 -4.35 16.30 18.16
C PHE A 181 -3.04 16.15 18.90
N ARG A 182 -2.75 17.06 19.83
CA ARG A 182 -1.53 17.09 20.65
C ARG A 182 -0.22 17.08 19.84
N GLY A 183 -0.23 17.76 18.68
CA GLY A 183 0.94 17.88 17.79
C GLY A 183 1.10 16.72 16.82
N PHE A 184 0.29 15.66 16.91
CA PHE A 184 0.22 14.62 15.89
C PHE A 184 -0.85 14.99 14.85
N LYS A 185 -0.48 14.90 13.58
CA LYS A 185 -1.38 15.20 12.47
C LYS A 185 -1.99 13.92 11.93
N TRP A 186 -3.21 13.68 12.33
CA TRP A 186 -4.00 12.57 11.82
C TRP A 186 -4.45 12.82 10.40
N LEU A 187 -4.21 11.87 9.51
CA LEU A 187 -4.85 11.83 8.20
C LEU A 187 -6.13 11.01 8.32
N ILE A 188 -7.24 11.56 7.84
CA ILE A 188 -8.56 10.91 7.78
C ILE A 188 -9.04 10.98 6.35
N GLN A 189 -9.57 9.87 5.84
CA GLN A 189 -10.14 9.77 4.49
C GLN A 189 -11.62 9.43 4.59
N THR A 190 -12.46 10.26 3.93
CA THR A 190 -13.92 10.12 3.99
C THR A 190 -14.59 10.52 2.68
#